data_0aef79c09112b064280989a87dd7bb80
#
_entry.id   0aef79c09112b064280989a87dd7bb80
#
_cell.length_a   1.000
_cell.length_b   1.000
_cell.length_c   1.000
_cell.angle_alpha   90.00
_cell.angle_beta   90.00
_cell.angle_gamma   90.00
#
_symmetry.space_group_name_H-M   'P 1'
#
loop_
_entity.id
_entity.type
_entity.pdbx_description
1 polymer ?
#
loop_
_entity_poly.entity_id
_entity_poly.type
_entity_poly.pdbx_seq_one_letter_code
_entity_poly.pdbx_strand_id
1 'polypeptide(L)'
;MQRSTWQKTFKDTFFIVLGCAIFAVGLDVFEVPNGLAAGGITGVATVIRAVAQPFGFELPVGMQTIAMNIILMAFVAKSGNKKYLLKSVVGFLISSIFVDLFAPFLPALGANDLMLAALWGSIICGFGLGLVFRAGGNTGGTDIIAQAVSKRFSIPSGTAIIVVDIVIIIAAIPVFSLENGLYSALAIFVTGKMIDFVIDGPRTERCVYIISSEHDAIAHEILYTLNRGCTELQARGVWSGAHKPVLMCVLGRTELVQLKGIVSEIDSDALVFISEVHEAIGEGFKSFEALES
;
A
#
# COMPACT_ATOMS: atom_id res chain seq x y z
N MET A 1 -21.27 -20.40 10.96
CA MET A 1 -21.31 -19.00 10.50
C MET A 1 -20.86 -17.97 11.55
N GLN A 2 -21.35 -17.96 12.77
CA GLN A 2 -20.95 -16.97 13.80
C GLN A 2 -19.48 -17.02 14.26
N ARG A 3 -18.86 -18.20 14.35
CA ARG A 3 -17.43 -18.32 14.75
C ARG A 3 -16.46 -17.69 13.75
N SER A 4 -16.75 -17.75 12.45
CA SER A 4 -15.89 -17.17 11.42
C SER A 4 -15.92 -15.63 11.43
N THR A 5 -17.07 -15.04 11.69
CA THR A 5 -17.23 -13.57 11.74
C THR A 5 -16.50 -12.97 12.95
N TRP A 6 -16.50 -13.65 14.10
CA TRP A 6 -15.82 -13.19 15.30
C TRP A 6 -14.30 -13.24 15.17
N GLN A 7 -13.78 -14.32 14.59
CA GLN A 7 -12.35 -14.46 14.30
C GLN A 7 -11.85 -13.41 13.30
N LYS A 8 -12.65 -13.10 12.27
CA LYS A 8 -12.34 -12.04 11.30
C LYS A 8 -12.31 -10.67 12.00
N THR A 9 -13.33 -10.33 12.79
CA THR A 9 -13.38 -9.05 13.51
C THR A 9 -12.20 -8.91 14.47
N PHE A 10 -11.83 -9.95 15.19
CA PHE A 10 -10.68 -9.96 16.10
C PHE A 10 -9.38 -9.74 15.35
N LYS A 11 -9.18 -10.44 14.22
CA LYS A 11 -8.02 -10.29 13.35
C LYS A 11 -7.91 -8.86 12.79
N ASP A 12 -9.01 -8.31 12.28
CA ASP A 12 -9.06 -6.94 11.75
C ASP A 12 -8.70 -5.92 12.84
N THR A 13 -9.29 -6.05 14.03
CA THR A 13 -9.00 -5.16 15.16
C THR A 13 -7.54 -5.26 15.59
N PHE A 14 -6.98 -6.46 15.64
CA PHE A 14 -5.56 -6.67 15.96
C PHE A 14 -4.65 -5.94 14.96
N PHE A 15 -4.90 -6.08 13.66
CA PHE A 15 -4.12 -5.40 12.64
C PHE A 15 -4.30 -3.87 12.66
N ILE A 16 -5.49 -3.37 12.99
CA ILE A 16 -5.70 -1.93 13.19
C ILE A 16 -4.86 -1.41 14.36
N VAL A 17 -4.90 -2.07 15.52
CA VAL A 17 -4.14 -1.66 16.70
C VAL A 17 -2.63 -1.71 16.43
N LEU A 18 -2.15 -2.83 15.87
CA LEU A 18 -0.74 -3.01 15.52
C LEU A 18 -0.28 -1.96 14.50
N GLY A 19 -1.06 -1.75 13.45
CA GLY A 19 -0.75 -0.76 12.42
C GLY A 19 -0.71 0.66 12.97
N CYS A 20 -1.66 1.04 13.85
CA CYS A 20 -1.64 2.33 14.53
C CYS A 20 -0.40 2.51 15.43
N ALA A 21 0.03 1.45 16.14
CA ALA A 21 1.24 1.52 16.96
C ALA A 21 2.50 1.71 16.10
N ILE A 22 2.62 0.97 15.00
CA ILE A 22 3.74 1.11 14.06
C ILE A 22 3.75 2.50 13.43
N PHE A 23 2.58 3.00 13.00
CA PHE A 23 2.44 4.35 12.46
C PHE A 23 2.91 5.41 13.45
N ALA A 24 2.48 5.33 14.73
CA ALA A 24 2.90 6.26 15.77
C ALA A 24 4.42 6.24 15.99
N VAL A 25 5.07 5.06 15.97
CA VAL A 25 6.52 4.96 16.06
C VAL A 25 7.22 5.68 14.90
N GLY A 26 6.78 5.46 13.66
CA GLY A 26 7.35 6.14 12.49
C GLY A 26 7.22 7.66 12.59
N LEU A 27 6.06 8.13 13.02
CA LEU A 27 5.75 9.54 13.16
C LEU A 27 6.59 10.20 14.25
N ASP A 28 6.61 9.63 15.46
CA ASP A 28 7.22 10.23 16.65
C ASP A 28 8.75 10.15 16.67
N VAL A 29 9.31 9.10 16.03
CA VAL A 29 10.76 8.90 15.95
C VAL A 29 11.38 9.74 14.83
N PHE A 30 10.71 9.82 13.67
CA PHE A 30 11.34 10.32 12.45
C PHE A 30 10.67 11.58 11.90
N GLU A 31 9.34 11.66 11.80
CA GLU A 31 8.70 12.73 11.03
C GLU A 31 8.48 13.99 11.87
N VAL A 32 7.76 13.90 12.98
CA VAL A 32 7.42 15.06 13.84
C VAL A 32 8.65 15.77 14.40
N PRO A 33 9.68 15.08 14.95
CA PRO A 33 10.84 15.74 15.51
C PRO A 33 11.68 16.48 14.47
N ASN A 34 11.64 16.02 13.21
CA ASN A 34 12.41 16.57 12.11
C ASN A 34 11.64 17.61 11.28
N GLY A 35 10.45 18.00 11.71
CA GLY A 35 9.63 18.99 11.00
C GLY A 35 9.15 18.50 9.62
N LEU A 36 8.98 17.19 9.46
CA LEU A 36 8.41 16.62 8.27
C LEU A 36 6.88 16.57 8.40
N ALA A 37 6.18 17.00 7.36
CA ALA A 37 4.73 16.92 7.31
C ALA A 37 4.32 15.49 6.89
N ALA A 38 3.76 14.74 7.84
CA ALA A 38 3.33 13.35 7.64
C ALA A 38 2.16 13.17 6.65
N GLY A 39 1.69 14.24 6.04
CA GLY A 39 0.45 14.24 5.26
C GLY A 39 -0.81 14.16 6.14
N GLY A 40 -1.97 14.21 5.51
CA GLY A 40 -3.24 14.08 6.20
C GLY A 40 -3.51 15.14 7.27
N ILE A 41 -4.52 14.90 8.08
CA ILE A 41 -4.81 15.75 9.26
C ILE A 41 -3.64 15.74 10.26
N THR A 42 -2.90 14.65 10.36
CA THR A 42 -1.70 14.57 11.21
C THR A 42 -0.63 15.55 10.73
N GLY A 43 -0.44 15.70 9.41
CA GLY A 43 0.44 16.73 8.84
C GLY A 43 -0.04 18.15 9.17
N VAL A 44 -1.34 18.40 9.08
CA VAL A 44 -1.91 19.71 9.52
C VAL A 44 -1.65 19.94 11.00
N ALA A 45 -1.85 18.93 11.85
CA ALA A 45 -1.58 19.03 13.30
C ALA A 45 -0.09 19.33 13.59
N THR A 46 0.83 18.73 12.84
CA THR A 46 2.26 18.99 12.96
C THR A 46 2.60 20.43 12.59
N VAL A 47 2.01 20.96 11.51
CA VAL A 47 2.15 22.39 11.13
C VAL A 47 1.60 23.31 12.22
N ILE A 48 0.41 23.04 12.74
CA ILE A 48 -0.20 23.84 13.83
C ILE A 48 0.69 23.81 15.06
N ARG A 49 1.22 22.65 15.45
CA ARG A 49 2.15 22.52 16.56
C ARG A 49 3.39 23.40 16.36
N ALA A 50 4.01 23.34 15.18
CA ALA A 50 5.19 24.12 14.87
C ALA A 50 4.94 25.65 14.93
N VAL A 51 3.77 26.10 14.47
CA VAL A 51 3.35 27.51 14.56
C VAL A 51 3.06 27.93 15.99
N ALA A 52 2.49 27.05 16.82
CA ALA A 52 2.10 27.35 18.20
C ALA A 52 3.29 27.34 19.19
N GLN A 53 4.31 26.52 18.93
CA GLN A 53 5.46 26.33 19.80
C GLN A 53 6.21 27.64 20.18
N PRO A 54 6.49 28.60 19.26
CA PRO A 54 7.13 29.87 19.58
C PRO A 54 6.33 30.76 20.54
N PHE A 55 5.00 30.52 20.63
CA PHE A 55 4.12 31.23 21.56
C PHE A 55 3.98 30.55 22.95
N GLY A 56 4.74 29.46 23.17
CA GLY A 56 4.72 28.70 24.42
C GLY A 56 3.58 27.70 24.56
N PHE A 57 2.87 27.40 23.46
CA PHE A 57 1.82 26.39 23.46
C PHE A 57 2.37 25.04 22.99
N GLU A 58 2.41 24.06 23.90
CA GLU A 58 2.69 22.67 23.56
C GLU A 58 1.37 21.97 23.22
N LEU A 59 1.08 21.83 21.93
CA LEU A 59 -0.11 21.17 21.45
C LEU A 59 0.24 19.74 21.01
N PRO A 60 -0.20 18.68 21.73
CA PRO A 60 0.02 17.29 21.33
C PRO A 60 -0.62 17.02 19.97
N VAL A 61 0.11 16.32 19.08
CA VAL A 61 -0.33 16.08 17.70
C VAL A 61 -1.55 15.16 17.67
N GLY A 62 -1.58 14.12 18.52
CA GLY A 62 -2.70 13.19 18.60
C GLY A 62 -3.98 13.86 19.09
N MET A 63 -3.92 14.73 20.10
CA MET A 63 -5.09 15.47 20.60
C MET A 63 -5.68 16.39 19.51
N GLN A 64 -4.85 17.09 18.76
CA GLN A 64 -5.27 17.94 17.64
C GLN A 64 -5.94 17.07 16.55
N THR A 65 -5.32 15.92 16.23
CA THR A 65 -5.83 14.98 15.24
C THR A 65 -7.20 14.43 15.65
N ILE A 66 -7.42 14.10 16.94
CA ILE A 66 -8.73 13.70 17.46
C ILE A 66 -9.77 14.80 17.25
N ALA A 67 -9.46 16.04 17.65
CA ALA A 67 -10.39 17.17 17.54
C ALA A 67 -10.81 17.43 16.08
N MET A 68 -9.85 17.43 15.16
CA MET A 68 -10.12 17.62 13.73
C MET A 68 -10.91 16.45 13.12
N ASN A 69 -10.59 15.21 13.52
CA ASN A 69 -11.32 14.04 13.05
C ASN A 69 -12.77 13.98 13.53
N ILE A 70 -13.07 14.43 14.75
CA ILE A 70 -14.44 14.53 15.23
C ILE A 70 -15.27 15.46 14.32
N ILE A 71 -14.70 16.60 13.95
CA ILE A 71 -15.35 17.54 13.03
C ILE A 71 -15.57 16.90 11.66
N LEU A 72 -14.53 16.26 11.10
CA LEU A 72 -14.62 15.61 9.79
C LEU A 72 -15.63 14.47 9.79
N MET A 73 -15.63 13.64 10.82
CA MET A 73 -16.56 12.51 10.96
C MET A 73 -18.01 12.97 11.07
N ALA A 74 -18.29 14.12 11.68
CA ALA A 74 -19.64 14.70 11.73
C ALA A 74 -20.18 15.02 10.31
N PHE A 75 -19.29 15.44 9.39
CA PHE A 75 -19.67 15.67 7.98
C PHE A 75 -19.85 14.36 7.20
N VAL A 76 -18.98 13.36 7.43
CA VAL A 76 -18.99 12.09 6.68
C VAL A 76 -20.05 11.12 7.19
N ALA A 77 -20.48 11.24 8.46
CA ALA A 77 -21.46 10.34 9.09
C ALA A 77 -22.80 10.24 8.35
N LYS A 78 -23.18 11.30 7.60
CA LYS A 78 -24.42 11.33 6.81
C LYS A 78 -24.39 10.42 5.56
N SER A 79 -23.22 10.04 5.06
CA SER A 79 -23.05 9.32 3.78
C SER A 79 -22.44 7.93 3.90
N GLY A 80 -21.98 7.49 5.09
CA GLY A 80 -21.11 6.34 5.24
C GLY A 80 -21.79 5.04 5.73
N ASN A 81 -21.17 3.92 5.40
CA ASN A 81 -21.50 2.62 5.99
C ASN A 81 -21.13 2.61 7.48
N LYS A 82 -22.08 2.28 8.37
CA LYS A 82 -21.88 2.29 9.83
C LYS A 82 -20.70 1.45 10.31
N LYS A 83 -20.41 0.31 9.67
CA LYS A 83 -19.26 -0.54 10.02
C LYS A 83 -17.94 0.13 9.68
N TYR A 84 -17.87 0.79 8.52
CA TYR A 84 -16.69 1.55 8.10
C TYR A 84 -16.45 2.73 9.05
N LEU A 85 -17.50 3.50 9.36
CA LEU A 85 -17.41 4.61 10.30
C LEU A 85 -16.91 4.17 11.68
N LEU A 86 -17.40 3.04 12.19
CA LEU A 86 -16.95 2.50 13.48
C LEU A 86 -15.47 2.12 13.46
N LYS A 87 -15.01 1.40 12.42
CA LYS A 87 -13.59 1.06 12.25
C LYS A 87 -12.71 2.30 12.12
N SER A 88 -13.20 3.34 11.42
CA SER A 88 -12.51 4.62 11.29
C SER A 88 -12.36 5.33 12.63
N VAL A 89 -13.45 5.40 13.43
CA VAL A 89 -13.41 5.98 14.78
C VAL A 89 -12.40 5.26 15.66
N VAL A 90 -12.44 3.93 15.66
CA VAL A 90 -11.47 3.12 16.42
C VAL A 90 -10.05 3.37 15.94
N GLY A 91 -9.81 3.41 14.64
CA GLY A 91 -8.50 3.62 14.06
C GLY A 91 -7.92 4.99 14.41
N PHE A 92 -8.65 6.09 14.18
CA PHE A 92 -8.12 7.42 14.49
C PHE A 92 -7.94 7.68 16.00
N LEU A 93 -8.81 7.14 16.85
CA LEU A 93 -8.64 7.26 18.30
C LEU A 93 -7.39 6.52 18.77
N ILE A 94 -7.22 5.26 18.35
CA ILE A 94 -6.07 4.46 18.73
C ILE A 94 -4.76 5.06 18.19
N SER A 95 -4.72 5.48 16.92
CA SER A 95 -3.51 6.08 16.34
C SER A 95 -3.13 7.37 17.05
N SER A 96 -4.10 8.26 17.32
CA SER A 96 -3.85 9.51 18.02
C SER A 96 -3.41 9.32 19.47
N ILE A 97 -4.00 8.34 20.18
CA ILE A 97 -3.58 8.00 21.54
C ILE A 97 -2.16 7.45 21.54
N PHE A 98 -1.79 6.58 20.59
CA PHE A 98 -0.42 6.05 20.52
C PHE A 98 0.60 7.12 20.17
N VAL A 99 0.29 8.05 19.27
CA VAL A 99 1.15 9.20 18.95
C VAL A 99 1.44 10.02 20.21
N ASP A 100 0.44 10.41 20.98
CA ASP A 100 0.68 11.22 22.19
C ASP A 100 1.29 10.39 23.34
N LEU A 101 0.99 9.09 23.41
CA LEU A 101 1.54 8.19 24.43
C LEU A 101 3.01 7.87 24.19
N PHE A 102 3.42 7.66 22.94
CA PHE A 102 4.77 7.24 22.60
C PHE A 102 5.75 8.40 22.50
N ALA A 103 5.28 9.60 22.12
CA ALA A 103 6.11 10.79 21.95
C ALA A 103 7.10 11.07 23.10
N PRO A 104 6.74 10.95 24.41
CA PRO A 104 7.69 11.20 25.49
C PRO A 104 8.70 10.08 25.74
N PHE A 105 8.46 8.87 25.21
CA PHE A 105 9.29 7.69 25.48
C PHE A 105 10.23 7.33 24.32
N LEU A 106 9.90 7.75 23.10
CA LEU A 106 10.68 7.40 21.92
C LEU A 106 11.76 8.45 21.62
N PRO A 107 12.99 8.02 21.28
CA PRO A 107 14.05 8.95 20.90
C PRO A 107 13.77 9.54 19.50
N ALA A 108 14.00 10.83 19.33
CA ALA A 108 14.03 11.45 18.01
C ALA A 108 15.28 10.98 17.23
N LEU A 109 15.11 10.44 16.05
CA LEU A 109 16.18 10.00 15.16
C LEU A 109 16.16 10.83 13.85
N GLY A 110 17.33 10.92 13.20
CA GLY A 110 17.45 11.63 11.93
C GLY A 110 17.57 13.15 12.05
N ALA A 111 17.80 13.69 13.26
CA ALA A 111 17.90 15.14 13.48
C ALA A 111 18.98 15.85 12.63
N ASN A 112 20.00 15.12 12.18
CA ASN A 112 21.07 15.63 11.32
C ASN A 112 21.01 15.09 9.88
N ASP A 113 19.98 14.32 9.56
CA ASP A 113 19.81 13.69 8.24
C ASP A 113 18.33 13.58 7.91
N LEU A 114 17.80 14.64 7.28
CA LEU A 114 16.39 14.68 6.86
C LEU A 114 16.03 13.59 5.84
N MET A 115 17.00 13.12 5.04
CA MET A 115 16.76 12.04 4.09
C MET A 115 16.53 10.71 4.83
N LEU A 116 17.35 10.43 5.84
CA LEU A 116 17.17 9.25 6.69
C LEU A 116 15.81 9.30 7.41
N ALA A 117 15.47 10.46 7.98
CA ALA A 117 14.19 10.66 8.65
C ALA A 117 13.01 10.48 7.70
N ALA A 118 13.06 11.07 6.50
CA ALA A 118 12.01 10.95 5.50
C ALA A 118 11.84 9.51 5.02
N LEU A 119 12.92 8.79 4.71
CA LEU A 119 12.84 7.42 4.19
C LEU A 119 12.36 6.42 5.24
N TRP A 120 13.01 6.38 6.41
CA TRP A 120 12.62 5.40 7.44
C TRP A 120 11.30 5.75 8.09
N GLY A 121 11.02 7.03 8.34
CA GLY A 121 9.72 7.48 8.82
C GLY A 121 8.60 7.02 7.91
N SER A 122 8.72 7.32 6.62
CA SER A 122 7.69 6.97 5.63
C SER A 122 7.53 5.47 5.39
N ILE A 123 8.61 4.68 5.42
CA ILE A 123 8.53 3.22 5.33
C ILE A 123 7.74 2.66 6.52
N ILE A 124 8.07 3.08 7.74
CA ILE A 124 7.42 2.60 8.95
C ILE A 124 5.96 3.10 9.02
N CYS A 125 5.74 4.39 8.77
CA CYS A 125 4.39 4.96 8.71
C CYS A 125 3.53 4.28 7.65
N GLY A 126 4.06 4.11 6.44
CA GLY A 126 3.34 3.47 5.33
C GLY A 126 3.03 2.01 5.59
N PHE A 127 3.94 1.27 6.23
CA PHE A 127 3.68 -0.11 6.65
C PHE A 127 2.55 -0.17 7.69
N GLY A 128 2.59 0.70 8.71
CA GLY A 128 1.54 0.81 9.72
C GLY A 128 0.17 1.14 9.11
N LEU A 129 0.10 2.20 8.29
CA LEU A 129 -1.12 2.61 7.60
C LEU A 129 -1.64 1.53 6.64
N GLY A 130 -0.76 0.85 5.92
CA GLY A 130 -1.11 -0.25 5.04
C GLY A 130 -1.80 -1.40 5.78
N LEU A 131 -1.32 -1.77 6.98
CA LEU A 131 -1.99 -2.77 7.83
C LEU A 131 -3.38 -2.31 8.27
N VAL A 132 -3.54 -1.05 8.65
CA VAL A 132 -4.84 -0.47 9.04
C VAL A 132 -5.81 -0.52 7.87
N PHE A 133 -5.38 -0.11 6.68
CA PHE A 133 -6.24 -0.07 5.49
C PHE A 133 -6.60 -1.47 4.99
N ARG A 134 -5.64 -2.40 5.02
CA ARG A 134 -5.90 -3.82 4.69
C ARG A 134 -6.92 -4.47 5.61
N ALA A 135 -6.98 -4.04 6.88
CA ALA A 135 -8.01 -4.46 7.84
C ALA A 135 -9.36 -3.74 7.67
N GLY A 136 -9.47 -2.87 6.66
CA GLY A 136 -10.67 -2.08 6.35
C GLY A 136 -10.93 -0.94 7.34
N GLY A 137 -9.90 -0.51 8.08
CA GLY A 137 -9.88 0.70 8.91
C GLY A 137 -9.27 1.90 8.16
N ASN A 138 -9.12 3.00 8.88
CA ASN A 138 -8.30 4.15 8.49
C ASN A 138 -7.91 4.92 9.77
N THR A 139 -6.95 5.81 9.65
CA THR A 139 -6.50 6.67 10.75
C THR A 139 -7.25 8.00 10.81
N GLY A 140 -8.36 8.12 10.06
CA GLY A 140 -9.17 9.33 9.98
C GLY A 140 -8.64 10.33 8.95
N GLY A 141 -9.10 11.56 9.08
CA GLY A 141 -8.55 12.67 8.33
C GLY A 141 -8.75 12.59 6.82
N THR A 142 -7.73 13.05 6.11
CA THR A 142 -7.69 13.02 4.65
C THR A 142 -7.68 11.60 4.09
N ASP A 143 -7.32 10.59 4.89
CA ASP A 143 -7.40 9.17 4.51
C ASP A 143 -8.81 8.77 4.07
N ILE A 144 -9.84 9.32 4.73
CA ILE A 144 -11.24 9.08 4.36
C ILE A 144 -11.53 9.65 2.97
N ILE A 145 -11.00 10.85 2.69
CA ILE A 145 -11.12 11.52 1.40
C ILE A 145 -10.34 10.72 0.35
N ALA A 146 -9.11 10.33 0.66
CA ALA A 146 -8.25 9.55 -0.22
C ALA A 146 -8.89 8.19 -0.58
N GLN A 147 -9.49 7.50 0.39
CA GLN A 147 -10.20 6.25 0.12
C GLN A 147 -11.47 6.46 -0.72
N ALA A 148 -12.19 7.57 -0.54
CA ALA A 148 -13.33 7.91 -1.38
C ALA A 148 -12.88 8.19 -2.84
N VAL A 149 -11.76 8.91 -3.01
CA VAL A 149 -11.13 9.18 -4.31
C VAL A 149 -10.66 7.87 -4.95
N SER A 150 -9.95 7.02 -4.20
CA SER A 150 -9.49 5.70 -4.63
C SER A 150 -10.64 4.85 -5.20
N LYS A 151 -11.73 4.74 -4.45
CA LYS A 151 -12.92 3.98 -4.88
C LYS A 151 -13.64 4.61 -6.08
N ARG A 152 -13.69 5.93 -6.15
CA ARG A 152 -14.41 6.65 -7.23
C ARG A 152 -13.68 6.58 -8.56
N PHE A 153 -12.35 6.62 -8.53
CA PHE A 153 -11.49 6.66 -9.71
C PHE A 153 -10.73 5.36 -9.98
N SER A 154 -10.94 4.34 -9.14
CA SER A 154 -10.26 3.03 -9.25
C SER A 154 -8.73 3.15 -9.28
N ILE A 155 -8.18 4.04 -8.46
CA ILE A 155 -6.72 4.21 -8.29
C ILE A 155 -6.26 3.59 -6.96
N PRO A 156 -4.98 3.16 -6.84
CA PRO A 156 -4.44 2.64 -5.59
C PRO A 156 -4.60 3.62 -4.42
N SER A 157 -4.85 3.09 -3.22
CA SER A 157 -5.13 3.93 -2.04
C SER A 157 -3.96 4.84 -1.68
N GLY A 158 -2.72 4.35 -1.76
CA GLY A 158 -1.53 5.15 -1.52
C GLY A 158 -1.36 6.28 -2.55
N THR A 159 -1.67 6.02 -3.82
CA THR A 159 -1.67 7.06 -4.86
C THR A 159 -2.72 8.14 -4.57
N ALA A 160 -3.91 7.76 -4.10
CA ALA A 160 -4.96 8.71 -3.72
C ALA A 160 -4.54 9.60 -2.54
N ILE A 161 -3.82 9.04 -1.56
CA ILE A 161 -3.24 9.80 -0.44
C ILE A 161 -2.24 10.83 -0.95
N ILE A 162 -1.31 10.46 -1.82
CA ILE A 162 -0.32 11.40 -2.40
C ILE A 162 -1.03 12.61 -3.04
N VAL A 163 -2.07 12.36 -3.83
CA VAL A 163 -2.82 13.43 -4.50
C VAL A 163 -3.50 14.37 -3.51
N VAL A 164 -4.11 13.84 -2.46
CA VAL A 164 -4.80 14.66 -1.44
C VAL A 164 -3.81 15.44 -0.58
N ASP A 165 -2.69 14.83 -0.22
CA ASP A 165 -1.73 15.40 0.73
C ASP A 165 -0.77 16.42 0.10
N ILE A 166 -0.66 16.48 -1.23
CA ILE A 166 0.18 17.48 -1.91
C ILE A 166 -0.21 18.93 -1.53
N VAL A 167 -1.49 19.15 -1.26
CA VAL A 167 -1.98 20.46 -0.83
C VAL A 167 -1.45 20.81 0.58
N ILE A 168 -1.36 19.83 1.46
CA ILE A 168 -0.85 20.01 2.83
C ILE A 168 0.64 20.30 2.80
N ILE A 169 1.39 19.61 1.93
CA ILE A 169 2.82 19.86 1.74
C ILE A 169 3.07 21.31 1.33
N ILE A 170 2.34 21.79 0.32
CA ILE A 170 2.47 23.17 -0.16
C ILE A 170 2.20 24.16 0.98
N ALA A 171 1.21 23.91 1.81
CA ALA A 171 0.89 24.74 2.98
C ALA A 171 1.93 24.64 4.10
N ALA A 172 2.70 23.57 4.20
CA ALA A 172 3.72 23.36 5.22
C ALA A 172 5.06 24.07 4.92
N ILE A 173 5.37 24.32 3.64
CA ILE A 173 6.63 24.94 3.21
C ILE A 173 6.94 26.27 3.91
N PRO A 174 6.00 27.23 4.01
CA PRO A 174 6.26 28.51 4.70
C PRO A 174 6.54 28.37 6.20
N VAL A 175 6.08 27.28 6.83
CA VAL A 175 6.20 27.07 8.28
C VAL A 175 7.52 26.41 8.64
N PHE A 176 7.96 25.42 7.88
CA PHE A 176 9.18 24.68 8.18
C PHE A 176 10.37 25.20 7.34
N SER A 177 10.43 24.82 6.11
CA SER A 177 11.36 25.29 5.08
C SER A 177 11.04 24.64 3.73
N LEU A 178 11.60 25.14 2.65
CA LEU A 178 11.49 24.50 1.34
C LEU A 178 12.12 23.09 1.37
N GLU A 179 13.25 22.93 2.05
CA GLU A 179 13.93 21.66 2.19
C GLU A 179 13.05 20.62 2.90
N ASN A 180 12.47 20.96 4.05
CA ASN A 180 11.52 20.11 4.77
C ASN A 180 10.29 19.78 3.92
N GLY A 181 9.79 20.74 3.14
CA GLY A 181 8.68 20.52 2.21
C GLY A 181 9.02 19.48 1.13
N LEU A 182 10.22 19.56 0.55
CA LEU A 182 10.67 18.59 -0.47
C LEU A 182 10.86 17.19 0.14
N TYR A 183 11.44 17.08 1.35
CA TYR A 183 11.57 15.80 2.03
C TYR A 183 10.21 15.27 2.50
N SER A 184 9.27 16.13 2.88
CA SER A 184 7.88 15.72 3.18
C SER A 184 7.19 15.16 1.92
N ALA A 185 7.41 15.76 0.76
CA ALA A 185 6.88 15.24 -0.51
C ALA A 185 7.45 13.85 -0.84
N LEU A 186 8.77 13.66 -0.62
CA LEU A 186 9.42 12.35 -0.75
C LEU A 186 8.82 11.35 0.24
N ALA A 187 8.69 11.75 1.51
CA ALA A 187 8.12 10.91 2.56
C ALA A 187 6.70 10.44 2.22
N ILE A 188 5.81 11.34 1.81
CA ILE A 188 4.43 11.00 1.42
C ILE A 188 4.42 10.08 0.19
N PHE A 189 5.30 10.29 -0.78
CA PHE A 189 5.42 9.39 -1.93
C PHE A 189 5.82 7.97 -1.51
N VAL A 190 6.84 7.83 -0.64
CA VAL A 190 7.29 6.53 -0.12
C VAL A 190 6.23 5.88 0.76
N THR A 191 5.57 6.65 1.63
CA THR A 191 4.43 6.19 2.45
C THR A 191 3.32 5.62 1.57
N GLY A 192 2.91 6.34 0.52
CA GLY A 192 1.89 5.89 -0.40
C GLY A 192 2.27 4.58 -1.12
N LYS A 193 3.52 4.47 -1.58
CA LYS A 193 4.02 3.23 -2.21
C LYS A 193 4.07 2.07 -1.23
N MET A 194 4.44 2.33 0.01
CA MET A 194 4.47 1.30 1.06
C MET A 194 3.06 0.84 1.45
N ILE A 195 2.10 1.75 1.50
CA ILE A 195 0.68 1.42 1.69
C ILE A 195 0.20 0.48 0.59
N ASP A 196 0.41 0.84 -0.69
CA ASP A 196 0.01 0.02 -1.84
C ASP A 196 0.70 -1.36 -1.78
N PHE A 197 1.99 -1.40 -1.43
CA PHE A 197 2.73 -2.67 -1.26
C PHE A 197 2.14 -3.56 -0.16
N VAL A 198 1.69 -3.00 0.96
CA VAL A 198 1.11 -3.78 2.07
C VAL A 198 -0.31 -4.25 1.73
N ILE A 199 -1.10 -3.42 1.02
CA ILE A 199 -2.47 -3.76 0.63
C ILE A 199 -2.47 -4.85 -0.46
N ASP A 200 -1.77 -4.58 -1.55
CA ASP A 200 -1.76 -5.43 -2.75
C ASP A 200 -0.83 -6.64 -2.58
N GLY A 201 0.22 -6.48 -1.75
CA GLY A 201 1.31 -7.43 -1.64
C GLY A 201 2.32 -7.30 -2.79
N PRO A 202 3.40 -8.10 -2.74
CA PRO A 202 4.35 -8.14 -3.85
C PRO A 202 3.66 -8.73 -5.08
N ARG A 203 3.73 -8.02 -6.20
CA ARG A 203 3.26 -8.51 -7.50
C ARG A 203 4.23 -9.56 -8.00
N THR A 204 3.87 -10.82 -7.84
CA THR A 204 4.75 -11.95 -8.11
C THR A 204 4.39 -12.68 -9.37
N GLU A 205 3.19 -12.49 -9.91
CA GLU A 205 2.67 -13.20 -11.05
C GLU A 205 3.22 -12.64 -12.36
N ARG A 206 3.54 -13.54 -13.28
CA ARG A 206 4.01 -13.24 -14.63
C ARG A 206 3.20 -14.06 -15.64
N CYS A 207 2.83 -13.44 -16.73
CA CYS A 207 2.30 -14.13 -17.89
C CYS A 207 3.44 -14.35 -18.88
N VAL A 208 3.69 -15.59 -19.22
CA VAL A 208 4.72 -15.99 -20.17
C VAL A 208 4.07 -16.46 -21.44
N TYR A 209 4.58 -15.98 -22.56
CA TYR A 209 4.19 -16.41 -23.89
C TYR A 209 5.40 -17.07 -24.53
N ILE A 210 5.20 -18.29 -25.06
CA ILE A 210 6.26 -19.10 -25.65
C ILE A 210 5.85 -19.44 -27.08
N ILE A 211 6.72 -19.14 -28.04
CA ILE A 211 6.57 -19.48 -29.44
C ILE A 211 7.71 -20.41 -29.78
N SER A 212 7.38 -21.68 -30.05
CA SER A 212 8.34 -22.74 -30.31
C SER A 212 7.76 -23.73 -31.31
N SER A 213 8.64 -24.42 -32.04
CA SER A 213 8.26 -25.60 -32.84
C SER A 213 7.96 -26.81 -31.97
N GLU A 214 8.58 -26.88 -30.79
CA GLU A 214 8.44 -27.96 -29.79
C GLU A 214 7.41 -27.60 -28.70
N HIS A 215 6.33 -26.88 -29.08
CA HIS A 215 5.34 -26.37 -28.14
C HIS A 215 4.65 -27.47 -27.33
N ASP A 216 4.39 -28.67 -27.95
CA ASP A 216 3.76 -29.80 -27.26
C ASP A 216 4.65 -30.35 -26.12
N ALA A 217 5.94 -30.50 -26.38
CA ALA A 217 6.90 -30.95 -25.35
C ALA A 217 7.04 -29.95 -24.20
N ILE A 218 7.10 -28.66 -24.56
CA ILE A 218 7.15 -27.58 -23.56
C ILE A 218 5.86 -27.56 -22.74
N ALA A 219 4.69 -27.67 -23.36
CA ALA A 219 3.39 -27.71 -22.69
C ALA A 219 3.29 -28.89 -21.72
N HIS A 220 3.78 -30.07 -22.14
CA HIS A 220 3.86 -31.25 -21.25
C HIS A 220 4.66 -30.98 -19.99
N GLU A 221 5.87 -30.41 -20.13
CA GLU A 221 6.70 -30.10 -18.97
C GLU A 221 6.09 -29.03 -18.07
N ILE A 222 5.42 -28.02 -18.62
CA ILE A 222 4.69 -27.02 -17.83
C ILE A 222 3.60 -27.70 -17.00
N LEU A 223 2.83 -28.59 -17.59
CA LEU A 223 1.72 -29.28 -16.92
C LEU A 223 2.19 -30.24 -15.83
N TYR A 224 3.20 -31.06 -16.12
CA TYR A 224 3.58 -32.19 -15.26
C TYR A 224 4.77 -31.90 -14.35
N THR A 225 5.69 -31.03 -14.75
CA THR A 225 6.86 -30.68 -13.95
C THR A 225 6.66 -29.43 -13.11
N LEU A 226 6.05 -28.38 -13.70
CA LEU A 226 5.72 -27.16 -12.95
C LEU A 226 4.34 -27.23 -12.28
N ASN A 227 3.51 -28.21 -12.63
CA ASN A 227 2.14 -28.33 -12.15
C ASN A 227 1.33 -27.02 -12.34
N ARG A 228 1.46 -26.41 -13.53
CA ARG A 228 0.80 -25.16 -13.91
C ARG A 228 -0.05 -25.32 -15.16
N GLY A 229 -1.20 -24.65 -15.17
CA GLY A 229 -2.05 -24.58 -16.36
C GLY A 229 -1.36 -23.84 -17.49
N CYS A 230 -1.50 -24.37 -18.70
CA CYS A 230 -1.01 -23.76 -19.92
C CYS A 230 -2.13 -23.68 -20.94
N THR A 231 -2.23 -22.56 -21.66
CA THR A 231 -3.24 -22.37 -22.71
C THR A 231 -2.52 -22.18 -24.04
N GLU A 232 -2.87 -22.95 -25.03
CA GLU A 232 -2.42 -22.78 -26.41
C GLU A 232 -3.30 -21.77 -27.14
N LEU A 233 -2.69 -20.70 -27.61
CA LEU A 233 -3.34 -19.70 -28.48
C LEU A 233 -3.01 -20.00 -29.93
N GLN A 234 -4.05 -20.08 -30.74
CA GLN A 234 -3.91 -20.30 -32.18
C GLN A 234 -3.38 -19.04 -32.85
N ALA A 235 -2.17 -19.11 -33.40
CA ALA A 235 -1.52 -17.98 -34.06
C ALA A 235 -0.94 -18.37 -35.42
N ARG A 236 -0.67 -17.37 -36.25
CA ARG A 236 -0.08 -17.54 -37.60
C ARG A 236 1.06 -16.55 -37.80
N GLY A 237 2.21 -17.03 -38.21
CA GLY A 237 3.31 -16.18 -38.64
C GLY A 237 2.90 -15.32 -39.84
N VAL A 238 2.97 -13.98 -39.69
CA VAL A 238 2.49 -13.07 -40.76
C VAL A 238 3.35 -13.18 -42.01
N TRP A 239 4.67 -13.30 -41.86
CA TRP A 239 5.60 -13.41 -42.97
C TRP A 239 5.57 -14.81 -43.65
N SER A 240 5.60 -15.88 -42.83
CA SER A 240 5.66 -17.24 -43.36
C SER A 240 4.28 -17.82 -43.75
N GLY A 241 3.20 -17.24 -43.23
CA GLY A 241 1.85 -17.81 -43.37
C GLY A 241 1.63 -19.10 -42.55
N ALA A 242 2.68 -19.62 -41.91
CA ALA A 242 2.64 -20.88 -41.18
C ALA A 242 1.87 -20.75 -39.85
N HIS A 243 1.22 -21.83 -39.44
CA HIS A 243 0.64 -21.97 -38.12
C HIS A 243 1.75 -21.96 -37.07
N LYS A 244 1.63 -21.10 -36.09
CA LYS A 244 2.58 -20.96 -34.96
C LYS A 244 1.81 -20.82 -33.66
N PRO A 245 1.51 -21.93 -32.97
CA PRO A 245 0.85 -21.87 -31.68
C PRO A 245 1.70 -21.12 -30.64
N VAL A 246 1.03 -20.39 -29.77
CA VAL A 246 1.65 -19.64 -28.69
C VAL A 246 1.16 -20.21 -27.37
N LEU A 247 2.07 -20.74 -26.57
CA LEU A 247 1.74 -21.18 -25.23
C LEU A 247 1.68 -19.97 -24.30
N MET A 248 0.57 -19.82 -23.58
CA MET A 248 0.36 -18.81 -22.55
C MET A 248 0.28 -19.49 -21.19
N CYS A 249 1.14 -19.12 -20.27
CA CYS A 249 1.17 -19.64 -18.91
C CYS A 249 1.31 -18.51 -17.91
N VAL A 250 0.49 -18.51 -16.85
CA VAL A 250 0.62 -17.58 -15.72
C VAL A 250 1.26 -18.34 -14.56
N LEU A 251 2.31 -17.74 -13.97
CA LEU A 251 3.11 -18.40 -12.93
C LEU A 251 3.79 -17.37 -12.01
N GLY A 252 4.26 -17.82 -10.86
CA GLY A 252 5.00 -17.02 -9.91
C GLY A 252 6.44 -16.74 -10.37
N ARG A 253 7.04 -15.69 -9.80
CA ARG A 253 8.41 -15.26 -10.13
C ARG A 253 9.46 -16.36 -9.90
N THR A 254 9.29 -17.21 -8.90
CA THR A 254 10.20 -18.31 -8.60
C THR A 254 10.13 -19.43 -9.65
N GLU A 255 8.93 -19.71 -10.14
CA GLU A 255 8.68 -20.73 -11.17
C GLU A 255 9.17 -20.31 -12.54
N LEU A 256 9.27 -18.99 -12.77
CA LEU A 256 9.77 -18.42 -14.01
C LEU A 256 11.21 -18.88 -14.34
N VAL A 257 12.05 -19.04 -13.30
CA VAL A 257 13.42 -19.52 -13.49
C VAL A 257 13.43 -20.97 -13.99
N GLN A 258 12.58 -21.80 -13.41
CA GLN A 258 12.43 -23.20 -13.83
C GLN A 258 11.86 -23.30 -15.25
N LEU A 259 10.83 -22.51 -15.55
CA LEU A 259 10.25 -22.48 -16.90
C LEU A 259 11.29 -22.11 -17.96
N LYS A 260 12.13 -21.10 -17.71
CA LYS A 260 13.20 -20.72 -18.63
C LYS A 260 14.20 -21.85 -18.86
N GLY A 261 14.52 -22.61 -17.80
CA GLY A 261 15.36 -23.82 -17.92
C GLY A 261 14.72 -24.86 -18.83
N ILE A 262 13.47 -25.21 -18.58
CA ILE A 262 12.71 -26.20 -19.38
C ILE A 262 12.68 -25.79 -20.86
N VAL A 263 12.33 -24.55 -21.15
CA VAL A 263 12.24 -24.07 -22.54
C VAL A 263 13.60 -24.12 -23.22
N SER A 264 14.66 -23.66 -22.54
CA SER A 264 16.02 -23.65 -23.10
C SER A 264 16.57 -25.05 -23.37
N GLU A 265 16.19 -26.06 -22.56
CA GLU A 265 16.61 -27.44 -22.74
C GLU A 265 15.88 -28.12 -23.92
N ILE A 266 14.59 -27.78 -24.16
CA ILE A 266 13.77 -28.40 -25.21
C ILE A 266 13.99 -27.71 -26.55
N ASP A 267 13.97 -26.35 -26.54
CA ASP A 267 14.14 -25.55 -27.75
C ASP A 267 14.88 -24.26 -27.42
N SER A 268 16.18 -24.23 -27.71
CA SER A 268 17.02 -23.05 -27.49
C SER A 268 16.67 -21.86 -28.38
N ASP A 269 15.97 -22.08 -29.50
CA ASP A 269 15.56 -21.06 -30.44
C ASP A 269 14.14 -20.54 -30.19
N ALA A 270 13.47 -21.03 -29.13
CA ALA A 270 12.15 -20.58 -28.74
C ALA A 270 12.13 -19.10 -28.39
N LEU A 271 11.13 -18.38 -28.87
CA LEU A 271 10.88 -17.00 -28.45
C LEU A 271 10.02 -16.99 -27.18
N VAL A 272 10.59 -16.49 -26.10
CA VAL A 272 9.89 -16.33 -24.81
C VAL A 272 9.79 -14.86 -24.48
N PHE A 273 8.58 -14.35 -24.27
CA PHE A 273 8.39 -13.01 -23.72
C PHE A 273 7.48 -13.05 -22.49
N ILE A 274 7.76 -12.13 -21.57
CA ILE A 274 7.20 -12.14 -20.22
C ILE A 274 6.54 -10.79 -19.99
N SER A 275 5.29 -10.80 -19.58
CA SER A 275 4.57 -9.60 -19.16
C SER A 275 4.23 -9.66 -17.67
N GLU A 276 4.14 -8.50 -17.06
CA GLU A 276 3.67 -8.38 -15.67
C GLU A 276 2.15 -8.57 -15.63
N VAL A 277 1.71 -9.39 -14.69
CA VAL A 277 0.30 -9.57 -14.38
C VAL A 277 0.02 -8.79 -13.09
N HIS A 278 -0.91 -7.85 -13.15
CA HIS A 278 -1.27 -7.05 -11.98
C HIS A 278 -2.02 -7.89 -10.95
N GLU A 279 -2.88 -8.76 -11.41
CA GLU A 279 -3.64 -9.68 -10.56
C GLU A 279 -4.03 -10.92 -11.36
N ALA A 280 -3.89 -12.10 -10.75
CA ALA A 280 -4.39 -13.35 -11.27
C ALA A 280 -5.35 -13.95 -10.24
N ILE A 281 -6.57 -14.27 -10.69
CA ILE A 281 -7.64 -14.79 -9.86
C ILE A 281 -8.14 -16.09 -10.50
N GLY A 282 -8.33 -17.13 -9.70
CA GLY A 282 -8.83 -18.41 -10.14
C GLY A 282 -8.03 -19.58 -9.60
N GLU A 283 -8.21 -20.75 -10.20
CA GLU A 283 -7.55 -21.98 -9.76
C GLU A 283 -6.02 -21.86 -9.86
N GLY A 284 -5.34 -22.17 -8.76
CA GLY A 284 -3.88 -22.03 -8.64
C GLY A 284 -3.40 -20.62 -8.23
N PHE A 285 -4.32 -19.64 -8.07
CA PHE A 285 -4.06 -18.26 -7.66
C PHE A 285 -5.00 -17.84 -6.52
N LYS A 286 -5.18 -16.51 -6.33
CA LYS A 286 -6.16 -16.01 -5.35
C LYS A 286 -7.58 -16.46 -5.71
N SER A 287 -8.34 -16.93 -4.73
CA SER A 287 -9.75 -17.26 -4.96
C SER A 287 -10.62 -16.00 -5.06
N PHE A 288 -11.73 -16.07 -5.81
CA PHE A 288 -12.73 -15.01 -5.86
C PHE A 288 -13.31 -14.66 -4.48
N GLU A 289 -13.40 -15.64 -3.57
CA GLU A 289 -13.86 -15.42 -2.18
C GLU A 289 -12.91 -14.52 -1.37
N ALA A 290 -11.62 -14.49 -1.73
CA ALA A 290 -10.63 -13.64 -1.08
C ALA A 290 -10.79 -12.15 -1.44
N LEU A 291 -11.53 -11.82 -2.51
CA LEU A 291 -11.82 -10.45 -2.93
C LEU A 291 -13.02 -9.84 -2.18
N GLU A 292 -13.93 -10.68 -1.68
CA GLU A 292 -15.12 -10.23 -0.94
C GLU A 292 -14.86 -10.10 0.58
N SER A 293 -13.68 -10.47 1.03
CA SER A 293 -13.29 -10.51 2.43
C SER A 293 -12.49 -9.29 2.86
#